data_ef863d1ed8874205ea6b712b016ecfea
#
_entry.id   ef863d1ed8874205ea6b712b016ecfea
#
_cell.length_a   1.000
_cell.length_b   1.000
_cell.length_c   1.000
_cell.angle_alpha   90.00
_cell.angle_beta   90.00
_cell.angle_gamma   90.00
#
_symmetry.space_group_name_H-M   'P 1'
#
loop_
_entity.id
_entity.type
_entity.pdbx_description
1 polymer ?
#
loop_
_entity_poly.entity_id
_entity_poly.type
_entity_poly.pdbx_seq_one_letter_code
_entity_poly.pdbx_strand_id
1 'polypeptide(L)'
;FPVIKDLIVDKSQIEQEVKDLQLSLNPQRQDDDLNENLTPENIKNTKKVRSCIECYSCFATCPVIKFIKTKFGGPYIMRYLSKFESDPRDEFDRLDESLKEGLYKCTSCGKCKAVCPKDINTFGDAIERLREIACKEGKGPLPEHVAFKENIEKTGRSIKAEGPSFIEEVKNDNGSKIALFTGCMVDNKLHHIGEALIDVLEANGITIDIPEGQVCCGSPLIRTGQTDMVQELVDKNNEVFRDYDTVLTICAGCGSTLKNDHPKYGSNLNVMDISEFLVDKLDTDKMKELNTTVTWHDPCHLGRGQGIKGQPRDILEQIPGVTFKEM
;
A
#
# COMPACT_ATOMS: atom_id res chain seq x y z
N PHE A 1 -4.68 25.35 -0.69
CA PHE A 1 -4.49 26.67 -0.06
C PHE A 1 -5.02 27.75 -0.98
N PRO A 2 -5.80 28.74 -0.47
CA PRO A 2 -6.15 29.93 -1.23
C PRO A 2 -4.89 30.73 -1.59
N VAL A 3 -4.86 31.26 -2.83
CA VAL A 3 -3.76 32.12 -3.27
C VAL A 3 -4.04 33.56 -2.81
N ILE A 4 -3.08 34.16 -2.12
CA ILE A 4 -3.11 35.57 -1.72
C ILE A 4 -2.58 36.42 -2.87
N LYS A 5 -1.36 36.09 -3.36
CA LYS A 5 -0.71 36.75 -4.48
C LYS A 5 0.44 35.90 -5.01
N ASP A 6 0.49 35.70 -6.32
CA ASP A 6 1.53 34.94 -7.01
C ASP A 6 1.71 33.53 -6.39
N LEU A 7 2.86 33.24 -5.78
CA LEU A 7 3.16 32.00 -5.10
C LEU A 7 2.87 32.03 -3.58
N ILE A 8 2.35 33.15 -3.07
CA ILE A 8 2.01 33.30 -1.65
C ILE A 8 0.60 32.75 -1.44
N VAL A 9 0.48 31.79 -0.55
CA VAL A 9 -0.78 31.11 -0.20
C VAL A 9 -1.17 31.36 1.25
N ASP A 10 -2.48 31.39 1.50
CA ASP A 10 -3.05 31.48 2.83
C ASP A 10 -2.97 30.11 3.53
N LYS A 11 -2.26 30.05 4.66
CA LYS A 11 -2.10 28.86 5.50
C LYS A 11 -2.85 28.95 6.82
N SER A 12 -3.60 30.04 7.06
CA SER A 12 -4.23 30.33 8.34
C SER A 12 -5.11 29.19 8.86
N GLN A 13 -5.81 28.50 7.95
CA GLN A 13 -6.65 27.37 8.32
C GLN A 13 -5.85 26.20 8.93
N ILE A 14 -4.76 25.78 8.27
CA ILE A 14 -3.94 24.66 8.78
C ILE A 14 -3.14 25.06 10.03
N GLU A 15 -2.72 26.32 10.11
CA GLU A 15 -2.04 26.86 11.29
C GLU A 15 -2.97 26.93 12.48
N GLN A 16 -4.25 27.27 12.27
CA GLN A 16 -5.26 27.22 13.33
C GLN A 16 -5.52 25.78 13.79
N GLU A 17 -5.65 24.83 12.87
CA GLU A 17 -5.80 23.40 13.19
C GLU A 17 -4.62 22.86 14.01
N VAL A 18 -3.38 23.26 13.68
CA VAL A 18 -2.17 22.92 14.46
C VAL A 18 -2.26 23.47 15.91
N LYS A 19 -2.79 24.69 16.08
CA LYS A 19 -2.98 25.30 17.41
C LYS A 19 -4.09 24.59 18.19
N ASP A 20 -5.23 24.34 17.56
CA ASP A 20 -6.39 23.73 18.19
C ASP A 20 -6.08 22.29 18.68
N LEU A 21 -5.29 21.56 17.93
CA LEU A 21 -4.81 20.22 18.28
C LEU A 21 -3.56 20.23 19.18
N GLN A 22 -3.07 21.43 19.54
CA GLN A 22 -1.87 21.60 20.37
C GLN A 22 -0.70 20.70 19.91
N LEU A 23 -0.37 20.77 18.61
CA LEU A 23 0.66 19.91 18.00
C LEU A 23 2.09 20.34 18.38
N SER A 24 2.34 20.40 19.68
CA SER A 24 3.64 20.60 20.32
C SER A 24 3.82 19.58 21.44
N LEU A 25 5.06 19.31 21.80
CA LEU A 25 5.35 18.46 22.95
C LEU A 25 4.75 19.08 24.20
N ASN A 26 3.98 18.34 24.96
CA ASN A 26 3.35 18.80 26.19
C ASN A 26 3.72 17.88 27.37
N PRO A 27 4.88 18.10 28.02
CA PRO A 27 5.23 17.40 29.22
C PRO A 27 4.45 18.00 30.42
N GLN A 28 3.68 17.20 31.12
CA GLN A 28 2.97 17.66 32.33
C GLN A 28 3.86 17.65 33.59
N ARG A 29 5.04 17.03 33.52
CA ARG A 29 5.94 16.93 34.66
C ARG A 29 6.61 18.27 34.98
N GLN A 30 6.36 18.73 36.20
CA GLN A 30 7.08 19.86 36.83
C GLN A 30 8.34 19.41 37.58
N ASP A 31 8.76 18.16 37.49
CA ASP A 31 9.91 17.66 38.20
C ASP A 31 11.21 18.04 37.50
N ASP A 32 12.18 18.51 38.31
CA ASP A 32 13.57 18.80 37.91
C ASP A 32 14.36 17.55 37.47
N ASP A 33 13.72 16.39 37.45
CA ASP A 33 14.33 15.14 37.02
C ASP A 33 14.26 15.04 35.48
N LEU A 34 15.33 15.52 34.85
CA LEU A 34 15.56 15.49 33.40
C LEU A 34 15.79 14.09 32.83
N ASN A 35 15.49 13.04 33.57
CA ASN A 35 15.53 11.66 33.07
C ASN A 35 14.44 11.46 32.03
N GLU A 36 14.75 11.85 30.81
CA GLU A 36 13.92 11.60 29.67
C GLU A 36 13.84 10.09 29.41
N ASN A 37 12.67 9.49 29.57
CA ASN A 37 12.39 8.09 29.25
C ASN A 37 12.45 7.82 27.72
N LEU A 38 13.30 8.57 27.02
CA LEU A 38 13.46 8.47 25.57
C LEU A 38 14.46 7.37 25.23
N THR A 39 13.94 6.26 24.72
CA THR A 39 14.78 5.13 24.31
C THR A 39 15.26 5.29 22.85
N PRO A 40 16.37 4.61 22.47
CA PRO A 40 16.79 4.55 21.07
C PRO A 40 15.71 4.03 20.12
N GLU A 41 14.82 3.17 20.61
CA GLU A 41 13.70 2.64 19.83
C GLU A 41 12.65 3.72 19.56
N ASN A 42 12.28 4.55 20.54
CA ASN A 42 11.37 5.69 20.33
C ASN A 42 11.94 6.64 19.26
N ILE A 43 13.25 6.91 19.30
CA ILE A 43 13.92 7.73 18.30
C ILE A 43 13.89 7.09 16.93
N LYS A 44 14.23 5.79 16.83
CA LYS A 44 14.23 5.03 15.57
C LYS A 44 12.87 5.07 14.89
N ASN A 45 11.81 4.83 15.65
CA ASN A 45 10.43 4.79 15.17
C ASN A 45 9.91 6.14 14.67
N THR A 46 10.43 7.24 15.22
CA THR A 46 10.00 8.60 14.85
C THR A 46 11.00 9.35 13.98
N LYS A 47 12.22 8.84 13.78
CA LYS A 47 13.31 9.51 13.07
C LYS A 47 12.89 10.07 11.72
N LYS A 48 12.20 9.27 10.92
CA LYS A 48 11.80 9.67 9.56
C LYS A 48 10.75 10.78 9.60
N VAL A 49 9.70 10.64 10.40
CA VAL A 49 8.63 11.64 10.51
C VAL A 49 9.11 12.97 11.14
N ARG A 50 10.16 12.93 11.97
CA ARG A 50 10.79 14.12 12.55
C ARG A 50 11.60 14.95 11.52
N SER A 51 12.01 14.36 10.40
CA SER A 51 12.79 15.05 9.36
C SER A 51 11.96 16.02 8.50
N CYS A 52 10.68 16.19 8.80
CA CYS A 52 9.77 17.07 8.08
C CYS A 52 10.19 18.54 8.16
N ILE A 53 10.20 19.21 7.01
CA ILE A 53 10.51 20.65 6.88
C ILE A 53 9.26 21.53 6.79
N GLU A 54 8.07 20.98 7.05
CA GLU A 54 6.78 21.69 7.12
C GLU A 54 6.41 22.45 5.83
N CYS A 55 6.79 21.90 4.69
CA CYS A 55 6.51 22.51 3.39
C CYS A 55 5.05 22.37 2.92
N TYR A 56 4.20 21.60 3.60
CA TYR A 56 2.79 21.32 3.32
C TYR A 56 2.50 20.65 1.96
N SER A 57 3.50 20.25 1.19
CA SER A 57 3.29 19.61 -0.13
C SER A 57 2.42 18.35 -0.04
N CYS A 58 2.59 17.54 1.01
CA CYS A 58 1.77 16.35 1.26
C CYS A 58 0.29 16.69 1.54
N PHE A 59 0.04 17.78 2.23
CA PHE A 59 -1.32 18.29 2.52
C PHE A 59 -1.98 18.81 1.24
N ALA A 60 -1.32 19.69 0.52
CA ALA A 60 -1.84 20.33 -0.70
C ALA A 60 -2.17 19.33 -1.82
N THR A 61 -1.44 18.21 -1.89
CA THR A 61 -1.63 17.19 -2.94
C THR A 61 -2.58 16.06 -2.56
N CYS A 62 -3.06 16.01 -1.30
CA CYS A 62 -3.87 14.90 -0.81
C CYS A 62 -5.23 14.82 -1.51
N PRO A 63 -5.55 13.71 -2.22
CA PRO A 63 -6.82 13.59 -2.92
C PRO A 63 -8.01 13.48 -1.95
N VAL A 64 -7.81 12.93 -0.75
CA VAL A 64 -8.87 12.82 0.27
C VAL A 64 -9.30 14.21 0.72
N ILE A 65 -8.35 15.09 1.06
CA ILE A 65 -8.65 16.49 1.43
C ILE A 65 -9.34 17.21 0.28
N LYS A 66 -8.86 17.01 -0.95
CA LYS A 66 -9.34 17.73 -2.13
C LYS A 66 -10.76 17.34 -2.54
N PHE A 67 -11.10 16.05 -2.49
CA PHE A 67 -12.33 15.52 -3.10
C PHE A 67 -13.35 14.99 -2.07
N ILE A 68 -12.90 14.55 -0.90
CA ILE A 68 -13.77 14.00 0.13
C ILE A 68 -14.01 15.10 1.17
N LYS A 69 -15.14 15.79 1.06
CA LYS A 69 -15.55 16.90 1.93
C LYS A 69 -15.94 16.41 3.36
N THR A 70 -15.15 15.53 3.95
CA THR A 70 -15.31 15.06 5.32
C THR A 70 -14.10 15.43 6.16
N LYS A 71 -14.26 15.54 7.48
CA LYS A 71 -13.16 15.86 8.39
C LYS A 71 -12.03 14.84 8.24
N PHE A 72 -10.88 15.29 7.77
CA PHE A 72 -9.64 14.55 7.67
C PHE A 72 -8.47 15.52 7.81
N GLY A 73 -7.75 15.47 8.93
CA GLY A 73 -6.59 16.33 9.20
C GLY A 73 -5.44 16.17 8.18
N GLY A 74 -5.53 15.15 7.34
CA GLY A 74 -4.57 14.93 6.25
C GLY A 74 -3.21 14.42 6.69
N PRO A 75 -2.33 14.18 5.72
CA PRO A 75 -1.03 13.55 6.01
C PRO A 75 -0.12 14.43 6.88
N TYR A 76 -0.26 15.74 6.83
CA TYR A 76 0.53 16.67 7.65
C TYR A 76 0.18 16.54 9.14
N ILE A 77 -1.11 16.63 9.49
CA ILE A 77 -1.60 16.49 10.86
C ILE A 77 -1.31 15.09 11.39
N MET A 78 -1.64 14.05 10.62
CA MET A 78 -1.39 12.66 11.02
C MET A 78 0.11 12.38 11.30
N ARG A 79 1.01 13.01 10.55
CA ARG A 79 2.45 12.92 10.82
C ARG A 79 2.82 13.52 12.18
N TYR A 80 2.21 14.67 12.54
CA TYR A 80 2.44 15.28 13.84
C TYR A 80 1.89 14.41 14.97
N LEU A 81 0.66 13.94 14.84
CA LEU A 81 0.03 13.06 15.84
C LEU A 81 0.87 11.80 16.05
N SER A 82 1.31 11.14 14.97
CA SER A 82 2.18 9.97 15.05
C SER A 82 3.55 10.26 15.69
N LYS A 83 4.12 11.44 15.44
CA LYS A 83 5.38 11.87 16.06
C LYS A 83 5.26 11.95 17.57
N PHE A 84 4.18 12.54 18.07
CA PHE A 84 3.97 12.74 19.49
C PHE A 84 3.45 11.49 20.18
N GLU A 85 2.56 10.73 19.55
CA GLU A 85 2.10 9.42 20.02
C GLU A 85 3.26 8.47 20.36
N SER A 86 4.35 8.58 19.61
CA SER A 86 5.55 7.76 19.83
C SER A 86 6.59 8.40 20.73
N ASP A 87 6.31 9.58 21.29
CA ASP A 87 7.21 10.30 22.18
C ASP A 87 6.76 10.11 23.64
N PRO A 88 7.49 9.35 24.47
CA PRO A 88 7.06 9.05 25.85
C PRO A 88 7.01 10.28 26.76
N ARG A 89 7.41 11.44 26.29
CA ARG A 89 7.34 12.71 27.02
C ARG A 89 6.05 13.46 26.76
N ASP A 90 5.28 13.07 25.74
CA ASP A 90 3.97 13.68 25.45
C ASP A 90 2.89 12.93 26.21
N GLU A 91 2.07 13.66 26.97
CA GLU A 91 1.02 13.11 27.81
C GLU A 91 -0.39 13.29 27.24
N PHE A 92 -0.53 13.84 26.03
CA PHE A 92 -1.81 13.92 25.36
C PHE A 92 -2.16 12.55 24.70
N ASP A 93 -3.44 12.22 24.69
CA ASP A 93 -3.96 11.09 23.92
C ASP A 93 -3.99 11.45 22.41
N ARG A 94 -2.84 11.29 21.76
CA ARG A 94 -2.68 11.59 20.34
C ARG A 94 -3.38 10.58 19.45
N LEU A 95 -3.58 9.39 19.94
CA LEU A 95 -4.33 8.36 19.23
C LEU A 95 -5.80 8.76 19.10
N ASP A 96 -6.45 9.16 20.20
CA ASP A 96 -7.84 9.61 20.18
C ASP A 96 -8.02 10.84 19.27
N GLU A 97 -7.09 11.79 19.31
CA GLU A 97 -7.10 12.92 18.38
C GLU A 97 -6.97 12.46 16.92
N SER A 98 -6.11 11.48 16.64
CA SER A 98 -5.97 10.96 15.28
C SER A 98 -7.24 10.30 14.77
N LEU A 99 -7.97 9.60 15.63
CA LEU A 99 -9.27 9.00 15.30
C LEU A 99 -10.31 10.06 14.99
N LYS A 100 -10.41 11.12 15.83
CA LYS A 100 -11.31 12.28 15.62
C LYS A 100 -10.97 13.02 14.32
N GLU A 101 -9.69 13.13 13.98
CA GLU A 101 -9.19 13.73 12.75
C GLU A 101 -9.30 12.80 11.52
N GLY A 102 -9.94 11.65 11.67
CA GLY A 102 -10.28 10.74 10.55
C GLY A 102 -9.14 9.84 10.10
N LEU A 103 -8.40 9.25 11.03
CA LEU A 103 -7.28 8.31 10.77
C LEU A 103 -7.58 7.28 9.68
N TYR A 104 -8.79 6.70 9.68
CA TYR A 104 -9.20 5.68 8.72
C TYR A 104 -9.69 6.22 7.36
N LYS A 105 -9.73 7.54 7.16
CA LYS A 105 -10.09 8.14 5.86
C LYS A 105 -8.94 8.17 4.86
N CYS A 106 -7.71 7.96 5.31
CA CYS A 106 -6.57 7.83 4.41
C CYS A 106 -6.70 6.57 3.56
N THR A 107 -6.56 6.71 2.23
CA THR A 107 -6.64 5.60 1.27
C THR A 107 -5.30 4.92 1.01
N SER A 108 -4.25 5.24 1.76
CA SER A 108 -2.88 4.72 1.60
C SER A 108 -2.32 4.84 0.16
N CYS A 109 -2.77 5.83 -0.59
CA CYS A 109 -2.43 6.00 -2.02
C CYS A 109 -0.99 6.42 -2.30
N GLY A 110 -0.20 6.76 -1.29
CA GLY A 110 1.23 7.10 -1.41
C GLY A 110 1.54 8.47 -2.04
N LYS A 111 0.53 9.30 -2.38
CA LYS A 111 0.79 10.58 -3.04
C LYS A 111 1.60 11.55 -2.15
N CYS A 112 1.36 11.52 -0.85
CA CYS A 112 2.12 12.32 0.13
C CYS A 112 3.61 11.94 0.17
N LYS A 113 3.96 10.66 0.02
CA LYS A 113 5.35 10.19 -0.11
C LYS A 113 5.96 10.69 -1.42
N ALA A 114 5.24 10.52 -2.53
CA ALA A 114 5.74 10.85 -3.87
C ALA A 114 6.13 12.33 -4.05
N VAL A 115 5.54 13.26 -3.28
CA VAL A 115 5.85 14.70 -3.35
C VAL A 115 6.72 15.18 -2.19
N CYS A 116 7.12 14.30 -1.27
CA CYS A 116 7.87 14.71 -0.09
C CYS A 116 9.35 14.91 -0.42
N PRO A 117 9.92 16.15 -0.27
CA PRO A 117 11.33 16.40 -0.54
C PRO A 117 12.27 15.73 0.46
N LYS A 118 11.72 15.22 1.58
CA LYS A 118 12.44 14.46 2.61
C LYS A 118 12.18 12.95 2.54
N ASP A 119 11.48 12.51 1.49
CA ASP A 119 11.12 11.10 1.28
C ASP A 119 10.46 10.45 2.51
N ILE A 120 9.58 11.20 3.19
CA ILE A 120 8.83 10.67 4.33
C ILE A 120 7.66 9.84 3.80
N ASN A 121 7.63 8.57 4.16
CA ASN A 121 6.51 7.70 3.86
C ASN A 121 5.36 7.92 4.87
N THR A 122 4.72 9.10 4.79
CA THR A 122 3.72 9.53 5.78
C THR A 122 2.57 8.52 5.94
N PHE A 123 2.13 7.86 4.87
CA PHE A 123 1.05 6.88 5.00
C PHE A 123 1.50 5.62 5.74
N GLY A 124 2.73 5.10 5.50
CA GLY A 124 3.29 3.94 6.20
C GLY A 124 3.86 4.31 7.58
N ASP A 125 4.78 5.28 7.62
CA ASP A 125 5.54 5.59 8.84
C ASP A 125 4.72 6.35 9.90
N ALA A 126 3.56 6.93 9.54
CA ALA A 126 2.71 7.65 10.46
C ALA A 126 1.29 7.08 10.53
N ILE A 127 0.55 7.05 9.41
CA ILE A 127 -0.88 6.72 9.42
C ILE A 127 -1.12 5.23 9.69
N GLU A 128 -0.42 4.33 9.00
CA GLU A 128 -0.56 2.89 9.22
C GLU A 128 -0.04 2.50 10.60
N ARG A 129 1.02 3.17 11.08
CA ARG A 129 1.49 3.00 12.45
C ARG A 129 0.46 3.40 13.50
N LEU A 130 -0.22 4.55 13.35
CA LEU A 130 -1.31 4.95 14.24
C LEU A 130 -2.46 3.94 14.20
N ARG A 131 -2.80 3.39 13.03
CA ARG A 131 -3.80 2.33 12.90
C ARG A 131 -3.38 1.05 13.63
N GLU A 132 -2.11 0.68 13.56
CA GLU A 132 -1.57 -0.45 14.30
C GLU A 132 -1.69 -0.24 15.82
N ILE A 133 -1.35 0.95 16.31
CA ILE A 133 -1.51 1.31 17.72
C ILE A 133 -3.00 1.25 18.10
N ALA A 134 -3.89 1.83 17.27
CA ALA A 134 -5.33 1.79 17.49
C ALA A 134 -5.87 0.35 17.62
N CYS A 135 -5.40 -0.56 16.78
CA CYS A 135 -5.78 -1.98 16.87
C CYS A 135 -5.26 -2.63 18.16
N LYS A 136 -4.03 -2.34 18.56
CA LYS A 136 -3.43 -2.87 19.81
C LYS A 136 -4.15 -2.38 21.06
N GLU A 137 -4.67 -1.15 21.03
CA GLU A 137 -5.42 -0.56 22.13
C GLU A 137 -6.94 -0.84 22.09
N GLY A 138 -7.40 -1.64 21.12
CA GLY A 138 -8.82 -1.96 20.96
C GLY A 138 -9.68 -0.78 20.49
N LYS A 139 -9.07 0.29 19.98
CA LYS A 139 -9.72 1.48 19.38
C LYS A 139 -9.88 1.37 17.86
N GLY A 140 -9.40 0.30 17.27
CA GLY A 140 -9.46 -0.07 15.85
C GLY A 140 -9.50 -1.59 15.70
N PRO A 141 -9.64 -2.09 14.46
CA PRO A 141 -9.92 -1.37 13.22
C PRO A 141 -11.38 -0.90 13.15
N LEU A 142 -11.80 -0.27 12.02
CA LEU A 142 -13.23 -0.03 11.81
C LEU A 142 -13.97 -1.39 11.69
N PRO A 143 -15.27 -1.46 12.11
CA PRO A 143 -16.03 -2.72 12.06
C PRO A 143 -16.01 -3.41 10.69
N GLU A 144 -16.07 -2.66 9.61
CA GLU A 144 -16.04 -3.16 8.24
C GLU A 144 -14.70 -3.81 7.86
N HIS A 145 -13.61 -3.47 8.57
CA HIS A 145 -12.29 -4.01 8.31
C HIS A 145 -12.03 -5.34 9.04
N VAL A 146 -12.83 -5.68 10.06
CA VAL A 146 -12.68 -6.92 10.83
C VAL A 146 -12.79 -8.15 9.94
N ALA A 147 -13.70 -8.10 8.96
CA ALA A 147 -13.93 -9.19 8.03
C ALA A 147 -12.69 -9.62 7.23
N PHE A 148 -11.73 -8.72 7.00
CA PHE A 148 -10.49 -9.10 6.30
C PHE A 148 -9.70 -10.13 7.09
N LYS A 149 -9.52 -9.89 8.39
CA LYS A 149 -8.80 -10.79 9.29
C LYS A 149 -9.54 -12.11 9.46
N GLU A 150 -10.84 -12.06 9.74
CA GLU A 150 -11.67 -13.25 9.91
C GLU A 150 -11.65 -14.15 8.67
N ASN A 151 -11.72 -13.58 7.47
CA ASN A 151 -11.64 -14.36 6.24
C ASN A 151 -10.25 -15.00 6.09
N ILE A 152 -9.17 -14.26 6.37
CA ILE A 152 -7.81 -14.77 6.27
C ILE A 152 -7.60 -15.93 7.25
N GLU A 153 -8.05 -15.81 8.50
CA GLU A 153 -7.98 -16.87 9.51
C GLU A 153 -8.71 -18.14 9.06
N LYS A 154 -9.85 -17.99 8.39
CA LYS A 154 -10.69 -19.12 7.95
C LYS A 154 -10.20 -19.78 6.66
N THR A 155 -9.69 -18.98 5.71
CA THR A 155 -9.49 -19.45 4.32
C THR A 155 -8.11 -19.13 3.76
N GLY A 156 -7.27 -18.38 4.48
CA GLY A 156 -6.02 -17.82 3.95
C GLY A 156 -6.23 -16.64 2.99
N ARG A 157 -7.47 -16.22 2.72
CA ARG A 157 -7.83 -15.14 1.77
C ARG A 157 -8.58 -14.02 2.45
N SER A 158 -8.33 -12.77 2.06
CA SER A 158 -8.97 -11.59 2.68
C SER A 158 -10.42 -11.36 2.22
N ILE A 159 -10.86 -12.04 1.18
CA ILE A 159 -12.22 -11.95 0.64
C ILE A 159 -12.88 -13.33 0.65
N LYS A 160 -14.21 -13.33 0.78
CA LYS A 160 -14.97 -14.56 0.75
C LYS A 160 -15.00 -15.13 -0.68
N ALA A 161 -14.76 -16.44 -0.80
CA ALA A 161 -14.92 -17.15 -2.06
C ALA A 161 -16.42 -17.28 -2.45
N GLU A 162 -16.69 -17.24 -3.74
CA GLU A 162 -18.03 -17.44 -4.33
C GLU A 162 -18.14 -18.76 -5.10
N GLY A 163 -17.10 -19.60 -5.04
CA GLY A 163 -16.99 -20.88 -5.73
C GLY A 163 -15.66 -21.56 -5.41
N PRO A 164 -15.25 -22.57 -6.21
CA PRO A 164 -13.91 -23.13 -6.12
C PRO A 164 -12.85 -22.05 -6.36
N SER A 165 -11.63 -22.22 -5.85
CA SER A 165 -10.57 -21.25 -6.09
C SER A 165 -9.97 -21.43 -7.49
N PHE A 166 -9.48 -20.34 -8.07
CA PHE A 166 -8.76 -20.39 -9.35
C PHE A 166 -7.58 -21.36 -9.29
N ILE A 167 -6.85 -21.37 -8.17
CA ILE A 167 -5.72 -22.29 -7.96
C ILE A 167 -6.17 -23.76 -8.01
N GLU A 168 -7.32 -24.10 -7.42
CA GLU A 168 -7.85 -25.48 -7.45
C GLU A 168 -8.23 -25.91 -8.87
N GLU A 169 -8.71 -24.98 -9.72
CA GLU A 169 -9.14 -25.25 -11.09
C GLU A 169 -7.96 -25.36 -12.07
N VAL A 170 -6.92 -24.53 -11.90
CA VAL A 170 -5.83 -24.38 -12.90
C VAL A 170 -4.46 -24.79 -12.37
N LYS A 171 -4.42 -25.43 -11.19
CA LYS A 171 -3.14 -25.83 -10.60
C LYS A 171 -2.26 -26.54 -11.61
N ASN A 172 -1.05 -26.06 -11.75
CA ASN A 172 -0.04 -26.68 -12.59
C ASN A 172 1.30 -26.64 -11.88
N ASP A 173 2.04 -27.71 -12.07
CA ASP A 173 3.45 -27.84 -11.67
C ASP A 173 4.21 -28.33 -12.90
N ASN A 174 4.69 -27.37 -13.69
CA ASN A 174 5.40 -27.62 -14.92
C ASN A 174 6.91 -27.67 -14.71
N GLY A 175 7.37 -27.54 -13.46
CA GLY A 175 8.78 -27.42 -13.10
C GLY A 175 9.38 -26.08 -13.53
N SER A 176 8.55 -25.05 -13.66
CA SER A 176 9.01 -23.71 -13.99
C SER A 176 9.77 -23.06 -12.82
N LYS A 177 10.67 -22.15 -13.13
CA LYS A 177 11.31 -21.27 -12.14
C LYS A 177 10.56 -19.95 -11.95
N ILE A 178 9.43 -19.78 -12.63
CA ILE A 178 8.56 -18.62 -12.56
C ILE A 178 7.21 -19.07 -11.99
N ALA A 179 6.78 -18.44 -10.91
CA ALA A 179 5.49 -18.74 -10.30
C ALA A 179 4.55 -17.54 -10.31
N LEU A 180 3.25 -17.80 -10.33
CA LEU A 180 2.21 -16.78 -10.20
C LEU A 180 1.71 -16.70 -8.76
N PHE A 181 1.81 -15.51 -8.17
CA PHE A 181 1.04 -15.14 -7.00
C PHE A 181 -0.34 -14.60 -7.44
N THR A 182 -1.38 -15.40 -7.29
CA THR A 182 -2.73 -15.08 -7.80
C THR A 182 -3.38 -13.91 -7.07
N GLY A 183 -3.15 -13.83 -5.75
CA GLY A 183 -3.84 -12.89 -4.89
C GLY A 183 -5.32 -13.22 -4.70
N CYS A 184 -5.95 -12.63 -3.68
CA CYS A 184 -7.31 -13.00 -3.27
C CYS A 184 -8.39 -12.71 -4.33
N MET A 185 -8.20 -11.66 -5.16
CA MET A 185 -9.21 -11.28 -6.15
C MET A 185 -9.27 -12.24 -7.33
N VAL A 186 -8.12 -12.60 -7.89
CA VAL A 186 -8.07 -13.57 -9.01
C VAL A 186 -8.49 -14.94 -8.52
N ASP A 187 -7.98 -15.35 -7.36
CA ASP A 187 -8.24 -16.66 -6.81
C ASP A 187 -9.73 -16.91 -6.49
N ASN A 188 -10.47 -15.87 -6.05
CA ASN A 188 -11.83 -16.06 -5.55
C ASN A 188 -12.93 -15.42 -6.41
N LYS A 189 -12.62 -14.53 -7.36
CA LYS A 189 -13.65 -13.76 -8.09
C LYS A 189 -13.34 -13.45 -9.55
N LEU A 190 -12.07 -13.29 -9.91
CA LEU A 190 -11.67 -12.77 -11.22
C LEU A 190 -10.85 -13.80 -12.00
N HIS A 191 -11.33 -15.07 -12.01
CA HIS A 191 -10.66 -16.19 -12.66
C HIS A 191 -10.32 -15.88 -14.11
N HIS A 192 -11.22 -15.24 -14.86
CA HIS A 192 -11.02 -14.86 -16.25
C HIS A 192 -9.77 -13.98 -16.48
N ILE A 193 -9.31 -13.21 -15.47
CA ILE A 193 -8.06 -12.45 -15.58
C ILE A 193 -6.85 -13.38 -15.47
N GLY A 194 -6.92 -14.37 -14.58
CA GLY A 194 -5.89 -15.39 -14.44
C GLY A 194 -5.80 -16.27 -15.69
N GLU A 195 -6.92 -16.71 -16.22
CA GLU A 195 -7.02 -17.48 -17.48
C GLU A 195 -6.40 -16.70 -18.65
N ALA A 196 -6.84 -15.46 -18.86
CA ALA A 196 -6.29 -14.60 -19.90
C ALA A 196 -4.76 -14.38 -19.76
N LEU A 197 -4.26 -14.30 -18.53
CA LEU A 197 -2.81 -14.23 -18.32
C LEU A 197 -2.10 -15.51 -18.75
N ILE A 198 -2.64 -16.69 -18.41
CA ILE A 198 -2.08 -17.98 -18.82
C ILE A 198 -2.05 -18.05 -20.34
N ASP A 199 -3.17 -17.73 -21.01
CA ASP A 199 -3.25 -17.72 -22.49
C ASP A 199 -2.18 -16.82 -23.13
N VAL A 200 -1.98 -15.61 -22.59
CA VAL A 200 -0.94 -14.70 -23.08
C VAL A 200 0.46 -15.25 -22.88
N LEU A 201 0.75 -15.84 -21.73
CA LEU A 201 2.06 -16.42 -21.45
C LEU A 201 2.35 -17.62 -22.35
N GLU A 202 1.39 -18.54 -22.52
CA GLU A 202 1.50 -19.71 -23.38
C GLU A 202 1.69 -19.30 -24.85
N ALA A 203 0.93 -18.31 -25.34
CA ALA A 203 1.08 -17.79 -26.68
C ALA A 203 2.49 -17.24 -26.95
N ASN A 204 3.15 -16.75 -25.92
CA ASN A 204 4.54 -16.26 -25.97
C ASN A 204 5.59 -17.32 -25.60
N GLY A 205 5.19 -18.60 -25.44
CA GLY A 205 6.09 -19.71 -25.12
C GLY A 205 6.66 -19.65 -23.69
N ILE A 206 5.96 -18.97 -22.77
CA ILE A 206 6.37 -18.81 -21.38
C ILE A 206 5.56 -19.75 -20.51
N THR A 207 6.23 -20.62 -19.79
CA THR A 207 5.62 -21.54 -18.83
C THR A 207 5.79 -21.02 -17.43
N ILE A 208 4.72 -21.05 -16.65
CA ILE A 208 4.71 -20.66 -15.22
C ILE A 208 4.10 -21.77 -14.38
N ASP A 209 4.40 -21.75 -13.09
CA ASP A 209 3.73 -22.57 -12.09
C ASP A 209 2.74 -21.72 -11.26
N ILE A 210 1.67 -22.37 -10.80
CA ILE A 210 0.68 -21.78 -9.90
C ILE A 210 0.61 -22.65 -8.65
N PRO A 211 1.55 -22.44 -7.69
CA PRO A 211 1.70 -23.33 -6.55
C PRO A 211 0.51 -23.20 -5.60
N GLU A 212 0.09 -24.36 -5.08
CA GLU A 212 -0.88 -24.41 -3.96
C GLU A 212 -0.27 -23.88 -2.66
N GLY A 213 -1.11 -23.60 -1.66
CA GLY A 213 -0.68 -23.19 -0.33
C GLY A 213 -0.34 -21.71 -0.18
N GLN A 214 -0.32 -20.93 -1.26
CA GLN A 214 -0.15 -19.48 -1.18
C GLN A 214 -1.32 -18.84 -0.42
N VAL A 215 -1.03 -17.81 0.38
CA VAL A 215 -2.02 -17.10 1.21
C VAL A 215 -2.06 -15.60 0.85
N CYS A 216 -2.99 -14.87 1.46
CA CYS A 216 -3.10 -13.41 1.27
C CYS A 216 -1.74 -12.72 1.46
N CYS A 217 -1.44 -11.71 0.65
CA CYS A 217 -0.25 -10.88 0.81
C CYS A 217 -0.23 -10.05 2.10
N GLY A 218 -1.33 -10.00 2.85
CA GLY A 218 -1.43 -9.20 4.08
C GLY A 218 -1.70 -7.71 3.87
N SER A 219 -1.78 -7.23 2.63
CA SER A 219 -2.03 -5.81 2.35
C SER A 219 -3.24 -5.24 3.10
N PRO A 220 -4.44 -5.86 3.09
CA PRO A 220 -5.59 -5.32 3.82
C PRO A 220 -5.31 -5.17 5.32
N LEU A 221 -4.59 -6.12 5.93
CA LEU A 221 -4.25 -6.09 7.34
C LEU A 221 -3.29 -4.95 7.68
N ILE A 222 -2.22 -4.81 6.91
CA ILE A 222 -1.24 -3.73 7.09
C ILE A 222 -1.91 -2.37 6.95
N ARG A 223 -2.74 -2.19 5.89
CA ARG A 223 -3.44 -0.91 5.63
C ARG A 223 -4.49 -0.57 6.67
N THR A 224 -5.02 -1.53 7.42
CA THR A 224 -6.02 -1.33 8.47
C THR A 224 -5.46 -1.40 9.88
N GLY A 225 -4.17 -1.74 10.06
CA GLY A 225 -3.49 -1.81 11.35
C GLY A 225 -3.58 -3.16 12.06
N GLN A 226 -4.13 -4.18 11.42
CA GLN A 226 -4.29 -5.55 11.98
C GLN A 226 -3.03 -6.39 11.72
N THR A 227 -1.87 -5.94 12.22
CA THR A 227 -0.56 -6.47 11.82
C THR A 227 -0.13 -7.74 12.53
N ASP A 228 -0.88 -8.21 13.52
CA ASP A 228 -0.52 -9.31 14.41
C ASP A 228 -0.30 -10.67 13.72
N MET A 229 -0.97 -10.92 12.58
CA MET A 229 -0.79 -12.17 11.83
C MET A 229 0.04 -12.01 10.54
N VAL A 230 0.56 -10.82 10.25
CA VAL A 230 1.28 -10.57 8.98
C VAL A 230 2.55 -11.41 8.85
N GLN A 231 3.28 -11.64 9.95
CA GLN A 231 4.48 -12.49 9.94
C GLN A 231 4.15 -13.91 9.47
N GLU A 232 3.06 -14.49 9.96
CA GLU A 232 2.63 -15.83 9.56
C GLU A 232 2.32 -15.92 8.06
N LEU A 233 1.66 -14.89 7.50
CA LEU A 233 1.37 -14.83 6.07
C LEU A 233 2.64 -14.72 5.23
N VAL A 234 3.61 -13.94 5.70
CA VAL A 234 4.91 -13.79 5.04
C VAL A 234 5.67 -15.12 5.05
N ASP A 235 5.72 -15.80 6.19
CA ASP A 235 6.43 -17.07 6.35
C ASP A 235 5.83 -18.15 5.45
N LYS A 236 4.51 -18.29 5.41
CA LYS A 236 3.81 -19.22 4.51
C LYS A 236 4.08 -18.93 3.03
N ASN A 237 3.99 -17.68 2.62
CA ASN A 237 4.29 -17.32 1.24
C ASN A 237 5.77 -17.53 0.89
N ASN A 238 6.70 -17.24 1.82
CA ASN A 238 8.13 -17.52 1.63
C ASN A 238 8.39 -19.02 1.44
N GLU A 239 7.70 -19.87 2.19
CA GLU A 239 7.83 -21.33 2.04
C GLU A 239 7.34 -21.80 0.68
N VAL A 240 6.15 -21.34 0.24
CA VAL A 240 5.55 -21.70 -1.05
C VAL A 240 6.42 -21.26 -2.24
N PHE A 241 7.01 -20.08 -2.16
CA PHE A 241 7.73 -19.48 -3.29
C PHE A 241 9.26 -19.58 -3.20
N ARG A 242 9.83 -20.26 -2.22
CA ARG A 242 11.29 -20.32 -1.96
C ARG A 242 12.13 -20.88 -3.12
N ASP A 243 11.55 -21.81 -3.88
CA ASP A 243 12.26 -22.54 -4.95
C ASP A 243 12.09 -21.89 -6.33
N TYR A 244 11.39 -20.76 -6.42
CA TYR A 244 11.15 -20.00 -7.64
C TYR A 244 12.11 -18.81 -7.75
N ASP A 245 12.64 -18.60 -8.95
CA ASP A 245 13.53 -17.47 -9.24
C ASP A 245 12.76 -16.15 -9.39
N THR A 246 11.50 -16.22 -9.81
CA THR A 246 10.64 -15.05 -10.02
C THR A 246 9.19 -15.34 -9.62
N VAL A 247 8.61 -14.43 -8.86
CA VAL A 247 7.18 -14.46 -8.47
C VAL A 247 6.44 -13.34 -9.20
N LEU A 248 5.58 -13.71 -10.15
CA LEU A 248 4.76 -12.77 -10.89
C LEU A 248 3.51 -12.37 -10.11
N THR A 249 3.09 -11.13 -10.23
CA THR A 249 1.83 -10.62 -9.67
C THR A 249 1.04 -9.86 -10.73
N ILE A 250 -0.30 -10.01 -10.69
CA ILE A 250 -1.25 -9.24 -11.52
C ILE A 250 -2.08 -8.26 -10.70
N CYS A 251 -1.82 -8.18 -9.42
CA CYS A 251 -2.48 -7.25 -8.50
C CYS A 251 -1.49 -6.21 -7.98
N ALA A 252 -1.70 -4.95 -8.35
CA ALA A 252 -0.86 -3.84 -7.92
C ALA A 252 -0.69 -3.75 -6.40
N GLY A 253 -1.76 -4.03 -5.64
CA GLY A 253 -1.74 -4.06 -4.17
C GLY A 253 -0.86 -5.18 -3.62
N CYS A 254 -1.02 -6.39 -4.16
CA CYS A 254 -0.19 -7.53 -3.77
C CYS A 254 1.28 -7.30 -4.13
N GLY A 255 1.58 -6.92 -5.38
CA GLY A 255 2.95 -6.64 -5.82
C GLY A 255 3.64 -5.57 -4.97
N SER A 256 2.95 -4.46 -4.68
CA SER A 256 3.49 -3.43 -3.79
C SER A 256 3.78 -3.94 -2.38
N THR A 257 2.91 -4.77 -1.82
CA THR A 257 3.08 -5.33 -0.47
C THR A 257 4.21 -6.35 -0.42
N LEU A 258 4.26 -7.27 -1.38
CA LEU A 258 5.34 -8.25 -1.49
C LEU A 258 6.71 -7.59 -1.68
N LYS A 259 6.81 -6.53 -2.52
CA LYS A 259 8.07 -5.80 -2.76
C LYS A 259 8.51 -4.89 -1.60
N ASN A 260 7.57 -4.22 -0.91
CA ASN A 260 7.93 -3.12 0.01
C ASN A 260 7.67 -3.43 1.49
N ASP A 261 6.68 -4.30 1.79
CA ASP A 261 6.32 -4.59 3.18
C ASP A 261 6.90 -5.94 3.64
N HIS A 262 6.79 -7.00 2.84
CA HIS A 262 7.32 -8.32 3.18
C HIS A 262 8.82 -8.34 3.55
N PRO A 263 9.71 -7.53 2.94
CA PRO A 263 11.11 -7.46 3.38
C PRO A 263 11.31 -7.04 4.84
N LYS A 264 10.37 -6.28 5.42
CA LYS A 264 10.39 -5.90 6.84
C LYS A 264 10.16 -7.11 7.76
N TYR A 265 9.59 -8.18 7.22
CA TYR A 265 9.29 -9.46 7.88
C TYR A 265 10.21 -10.60 7.40
N GLY A 266 11.33 -10.27 6.76
CA GLY A 266 12.37 -11.24 6.39
C GLY A 266 12.19 -11.93 5.03
N SER A 267 11.27 -11.47 4.17
CA SER A 267 11.12 -12.00 2.82
C SER A 267 12.17 -11.46 1.85
N ASN A 268 12.69 -12.36 0.99
CA ASN A 268 13.63 -12.02 -0.07
C ASN A 268 13.13 -12.47 -1.47
N LEU A 269 11.84 -12.66 -1.64
CA LEU A 269 11.25 -13.08 -2.91
C LEU A 269 11.51 -12.04 -4.01
N ASN A 270 11.93 -12.51 -5.18
CA ASN A 270 12.05 -11.67 -6.37
C ASN A 270 10.68 -11.51 -7.04
N VAL A 271 10.00 -10.43 -6.73
CA VAL A 271 8.63 -10.16 -7.17
C VAL A 271 8.62 -9.20 -8.35
N MET A 272 7.89 -9.55 -9.41
CA MET A 272 7.68 -8.69 -10.58
C MET A 272 6.19 -8.52 -10.86
N ASP A 273 5.79 -7.32 -11.25
CA ASP A 273 4.46 -7.11 -11.85
C ASP A 273 4.44 -7.71 -13.26
N ILE A 274 3.29 -8.23 -13.66
CA ILE A 274 3.17 -8.86 -14.99
C ILE A 274 3.54 -7.91 -16.13
N SER A 275 3.27 -6.61 -15.99
CA SER A 275 3.63 -5.61 -16.99
C SER A 275 5.15 -5.38 -17.08
N GLU A 276 5.88 -5.45 -15.96
CA GLU A 276 7.35 -5.43 -15.97
C GLU A 276 7.91 -6.66 -16.68
N PHE A 277 7.28 -7.80 -16.45
CA PHE A 277 7.76 -9.06 -16.98
C PHE A 277 7.50 -9.21 -18.49
N LEU A 278 6.33 -8.79 -18.97
CA LEU A 278 5.87 -9.01 -20.34
C LEU A 278 6.37 -7.96 -21.35
N VAL A 279 6.66 -6.75 -20.95
CA VAL A 279 6.91 -5.61 -21.86
C VAL A 279 7.93 -5.91 -22.97
N ASP A 280 8.97 -6.69 -22.65
CA ASP A 280 10.04 -7.06 -23.58
C ASP A 280 9.94 -8.53 -24.09
N LYS A 281 8.83 -9.21 -23.82
CA LYS A 281 8.65 -10.64 -24.12
C LYS A 281 7.47 -10.93 -25.03
N LEU A 282 6.71 -9.91 -25.38
CA LEU A 282 5.56 -10.09 -26.24
C LEU A 282 5.97 -10.24 -27.70
N ASP A 283 5.47 -11.29 -28.33
CA ASP A 283 5.61 -11.54 -29.76
C ASP A 283 4.49 -10.82 -30.51
N THR A 284 4.79 -9.64 -31.03
CA THR A 284 3.82 -8.79 -31.71
C THR A 284 3.29 -9.41 -33.00
N ASP A 285 4.04 -10.32 -33.65
CA ASP A 285 3.61 -11.01 -34.87
C ASP A 285 2.46 -11.99 -34.60
N LYS A 286 2.29 -12.41 -33.35
CA LYS A 286 1.16 -13.28 -32.91
C LYS A 286 -0.07 -12.49 -32.48
N MET A 287 0.03 -11.19 -32.33
CA MET A 287 -1.09 -10.36 -31.87
C MET A 287 -2.12 -10.15 -33.00
N LYS A 288 -3.39 -10.22 -32.62
CA LYS A 288 -4.49 -9.85 -33.52
C LYS A 288 -4.71 -8.35 -33.50
N GLU A 289 -5.07 -7.80 -34.66
CA GLU A 289 -5.43 -6.40 -34.77
C GLU A 289 -6.67 -6.09 -33.95
N LEU A 290 -6.61 -5.02 -33.12
CA LEU A 290 -7.69 -4.54 -32.29
C LEU A 290 -7.92 -3.04 -32.51
N ASN A 291 -8.80 -2.69 -33.44
CA ASN A 291 -9.11 -1.29 -33.78
C ASN A 291 -9.94 -0.61 -32.68
N THR A 292 -9.27 -0.06 -31.68
CA THR A 292 -9.92 0.64 -30.56
C THR A 292 -9.04 1.75 -29.98
N THR A 293 -9.67 2.68 -29.26
CA THR A 293 -8.97 3.69 -28.46
C THR A 293 -8.99 3.29 -27.00
N VAL A 294 -7.85 3.25 -26.35
CA VAL A 294 -7.68 2.90 -24.94
C VAL A 294 -7.00 4.01 -24.16
N THR A 295 -7.22 4.03 -22.86
CA THR A 295 -6.49 4.84 -21.89
C THR A 295 -6.07 3.97 -20.72
N TRP A 296 -5.07 4.42 -19.97
CA TRP A 296 -4.58 3.72 -18.80
C TRP A 296 -4.73 4.56 -17.53
N HIS A 297 -5.37 4.00 -16.51
CA HIS A 297 -5.36 4.56 -15.16
C HIS A 297 -4.17 4.00 -14.38
N ASP A 298 -3.27 4.84 -13.88
CA ASP A 298 -2.17 4.41 -13.01
C ASP A 298 -2.67 3.97 -11.63
N PRO A 299 -2.78 2.67 -11.32
CA PRO A 299 -3.11 2.23 -9.98
C PRO A 299 -2.07 2.75 -8.99
N CYS A 300 -2.52 3.29 -7.85
CA CYS A 300 -1.62 3.95 -6.91
C CYS A 300 -0.50 3.03 -6.39
N HIS A 301 -0.81 1.76 -6.17
CA HIS A 301 0.16 0.76 -5.73
C HIS A 301 1.03 0.19 -6.87
N LEU A 302 0.70 0.43 -8.14
CA LEU A 302 1.56 0.15 -9.27
C LEU A 302 2.49 1.34 -9.53
N GLY A 303 1.92 2.49 -9.92
CA GLY A 303 2.68 3.65 -10.36
C GLY A 303 3.50 4.32 -9.25
N ARG A 304 2.95 4.46 -8.02
CA ARG A 304 3.66 5.06 -6.87
C ARG A 304 4.27 4.01 -5.94
N GLY A 305 3.62 2.87 -5.76
CA GLY A 305 4.09 1.80 -4.89
C GLY A 305 5.26 1.01 -5.46
N GLN A 306 5.25 0.75 -6.77
CA GLN A 306 6.26 -0.06 -7.45
C GLN A 306 7.09 0.71 -8.49
N GLY A 307 6.73 1.95 -8.81
CA GLY A 307 7.44 2.75 -9.83
C GLY A 307 7.09 2.40 -11.27
N ILE A 308 6.13 1.49 -11.48
CA ILE A 308 5.75 0.97 -12.78
C ILE A 308 4.72 1.90 -13.43
N LYS A 309 5.09 2.57 -14.52
CA LYS A 309 4.24 3.52 -15.25
C LYS A 309 4.33 3.38 -16.76
N GLY A 310 5.55 3.22 -17.30
CA GLY A 310 5.79 3.06 -18.72
C GLY A 310 5.30 1.72 -19.24
N GLN A 311 5.67 0.65 -18.59
CA GLN A 311 5.47 -0.73 -19.05
C GLN A 311 4.02 -1.06 -19.47
N PRO A 312 2.97 -0.70 -18.70
CA PRO A 312 1.60 -0.93 -19.17
C PRO A 312 1.25 -0.14 -20.45
N ARG A 313 1.80 1.06 -20.61
CA ARG A 313 1.61 1.89 -21.81
C ARG A 313 2.30 1.26 -23.00
N ASP A 314 3.57 0.89 -22.81
CA ASP A 314 4.38 0.26 -23.84
C ASP A 314 3.74 -1.06 -24.34
N ILE A 315 3.11 -1.84 -23.45
CA ILE A 315 2.34 -3.04 -23.82
C ILE A 315 1.12 -2.67 -24.66
N LEU A 316 0.34 -1.67 -24.24
CA LEU A 316 -0.85 -1.25 -24.97
C LEU A 316 -0.54 -0.70 -26.36
N GLU A 317 0.56 0.04 -26.49
CA GLU A 317 1.04 0.59 -27.77
C GLU A 317 1.58 -0.47 -28.73
N GLN A 318 2.01 -1.62 -28.23
CA GLN A 318 2.46 -2.77 -29.05
C GLN A 318 1.29 -3.51 -29.72
N ILE A 319 0.05 -3.37 -29.25
CA ILE A 319 -1.09 -4.09 -29.80
C ILE A 319 -1.51 -3.45 -31.14
N PRO A 320 -1.48 -4.21 -32.26
CA PRO A 320 -1.84 -3.68 -33.57
C PRO A 320 -3.25 -3.09 -33.59
N GLY A 321 -3.43 -1.89 -34.15
CA GLY A 321 -4.72 -1.20 -34.26
C GLY A 321 -5.17 -0.45 -33.01
N VAL A 322 -4.48 -0.59 -31.87
CA VAL A 322 -4.78 0.17 -30.65
C VAL A 322 -4.25 1.60 -30.79
N THR A 323 -5.11 2.55 -30.46
CA THR A 323 -4.74 3.96 -30.29
C THR A 323 -4.73 4.28 -28.80
N PHE A 324 -3.55 4.49 -28.24
CA PHE A 324 -3.40 4.87 -26.83
C PHE A 324 -3.61 6.39 -26.66
N LYS A 325 -4.38 6.78 -25.63
CA LYS A 325 -4.53 8.18 -25.20
C LYS A 325 -4.32 8.29 -23.70
N GLU A 326 -3.46 9.22 -23.28
CA GLU A 326 -3.30 9.54 -21.87
C GLU A 326 -4.60 10.06 -21.23
N MET A 327 -4.79 9.73 -19.92
CA MET A 327 -5.95 10.13 -19.12
C MET A 327 -5.82 11.57 -18.61
#